data_7da2d5d05beec55b5972478742d2d48f
#
_entry.id   7da2d5d05beec55b5972478742d2d48f
#
_cell.length_a   1.000
_cell.length_b   1.000
_cell.length_c   1.000
_cell.angle_alpha   90.00
_cell.angle_beta   90.00
_cell.angle_gamma   90.00
#
_symmetry.space_group_name_H-M   'P 1'
#
loop_
_entity.id
_entity.type
_entity.pdbx_description
1 polymer ?
#
loop_
_entity_poly.entity_id
_entity_poly.type
_entity_poly.pdbx_seq_one_letter_code
_entity_poly.pdbx_strand_id
1 'polypeptide(L)'
;MNNKIKRILPQLLTILFVVFVFGFFTINAQVNMDNRGIDFGFGFLSQEASFDMQFTLLDYDGQDSYLWAYVVALLNTLLVSFLGIIFCTILGVIIGVARLSQNFLIKNSAAWYVEFFRNIPLLLQIFFWYYAALRALPLPENAQPWFGVTYMTIKGYYIPSMIWENLNVFMSCLIAAIVAIIFIRVYAKKIQEREGKQLPVLYISLALITILPLLSFLIGGVTLDFEMPVLKQLAQTSFIFEGGIALPPELIALVLALSLYTSTFVAECVRAGIQGISKGQKEAAASVGLTPCLLYTSDAADE
;
A
#
# COMPACT_ATOMS: atom_id res chain seq x y z
N MET A 1 -4.23 17.55 -57.06
CA MET A 1 -4.76 16.86 -55.87
C MET A 1 -4.40 17.71 -54.65
N ASN A 2 -5.41 18.22 -53.96
CA ASN A 2 -5.28 19.27 -52.93
C ASN A 2 -4.38 18.78 -51.78
N ASN A 3 -3.41 19.59 -51.37
CA ASN A 3 -2.42 19.20 -50.31
C ASN A 3 -3.07 18.76 -49.00
N LYS A 4 -4.31 19.19 -48.72
CA LYS A 4 -5.11 18.73 -47.59
C LYS A 4 -5.51 17.24 -47.75
N ILE A 5 -5.87 16.80 -48.96
CA ILE A 5 -6.28 15.41 -49.23
C ILE A 5 -5.10 14.45 -49.04
N LYS A 6 -3.89 14.84 -49.51
CA LYS A 6 -2.67 14.03 -49.33
C LYS A 6 -2.30 13.81 -47.87
N ARG A 7 -2.69 14.73 -46.99
CA ARG A 7 -2.41 14.64 -45.55
C ARG A 7 -3.49 13.89 -44.78
N ILE A 8 -4.76 14.03 -45.18
CA ILE A 8 -5.91 13.41 -44.49
C ILE A 8 -6.11 11.93 -44.90
N LEU A 9 -5.85 11.61 -46.17
CA LEU A 9 -6.09 10.27 -46.71
C LEU A 9 -5.32 9.16 -45.94
N PRO A 10 -4.01 9.29 -45.66
CA PRO A 10 -3.29 8.27 -44.86
C PRO A 10 -3.85 8.12 -43.46
N GLN A 11 -4.24 9.22 -42.80
CA GLN A 11 -4.82 9.19 -41.46
C GLN A 11 -6.17 8.47 -41.45
N LEU A 12 -7.03 8.72 -42.43
CA LEU A 12 -8.30 8.03 -42.61
C LEU A 12 -8.10 6.55 -42.87
N LEU A 13 -7.15 6.19 -43.72
CA LEU A 13 -6.82 4.78 -44.00
C LEU A 13 -6.29 4.06 -42.77
N THR A 14 -5.45 4.72 -41.98
CA THR A 14 -4.96 4.17 -40.70
C THR A 14 -6.10 3.94 -39.72
N ILE A 15 -6.99 4.92 -39.55
CA ILE A 15 -8.15 4.79 -38.67
C ILE A 15 -9.06 3.65 -39.13
N LEU A 16 -9.38 3.58 -40.44
CA LEU A 16 -10.19 2.50 -41.01
C LEU A 16 -9.53 1.14 -40.81
N PHE A 17 -8.22 1.04 -41.01
CA PHE A 17 -7.48 -0.18 -40.76
C PHE A 17 -7.55 -0.61 -39.29
N VAL A 18 -7.33 0.33 -38.36
CA VAL A 18 -7.44 0.05 -36.91
C VAL A 18 -8.86 -0.41 -36.56
N VAL A 19 -9.89 0.29 -37.01
CA VAL A 19 -11.29 -0.08 -36.77
C VAL A 19 -11.61 -1.45 -37.37
N PHE A 20 -11.12 -1.75 -38.58
CA PHE A 20 -11.30 -3.06 -39.23
C PHE A 20 -10.63 -4.17 -38.41
N VAL A 21 -9.38 -3.97 -37.96
CA VAL A 21 -8.64 -4.95 -37.17
C VAL A 21 -9.37 -5.22 -35.84
N PHE A 22 -9.75 -4.15 -35.11
CA PHE A 22 -10.50 -4.31 -33.86
C PHE A 22 -11.87 -4.98 -34.10
N GLY A 23 -12.61 -4.58 -35.12
CA GLY A 23 -13.88 -5.18 -35.46
C GLY A 23 -13.74 -6.68 -35.80
N PHE A 24 -12.74 -7.04 -36.61
CA PHE A 24 -12.42 -8.41 -36.95
C PHE A 24 -12.14 -9.28 -35.72
N PHE A 25 -11.27 -8.79 -34.81
CA PHE A 25 -10.95 -9.54 -33.59
C PHE A 25 -12.15 -9.64 -32.65
N THR A 26 -12.95 -8.59 -32.51
CA THR A 26 -14.14 -8.60 -31.66
C THR A 26 -15.16 -9.61 -32.15
N ILE A 27 -15.46 -9.61 -33.47
CA ILE A 27 -16.39 -10.57 -34.07
C ILE A 27 -15.87 -12.00 -33.92
N ASN A 28 -14.60 -12.26 -34.23
CA ASN A 28 -13.99 -13.56 -34.02
C ASN A 28 -14.03 -14.02 -32.56
N ALA A 29 -13.76 -13.12 -31.62
CA ALA A 29 -13.85 -13.43 -30.20
C ALA A 29 -15.28 -13.81 -29.80
N GLN A 30 -16.30 -13.06 -30.24
CA GLN A 30 -17.70 -13.37 -29.97
C GLN A 30 -18.07 -14.74 -30.50
N VAL A 31 -17.81 -15.01 -31.79
CA VAL A 31 -18.13 -16.31 -32.42
C VAL A 31 -17.43 -17.47 -31.71
N ASN A 32 -16.17 -17.28 -31.30
CA ASN A 32 -15.44 -18.32 -30.58
C ASN A 32 -15.97 -18.54 -29.16
N MET A 33 -16.42 -17.48 -28.48
CA MET A 33 -17.05 -17.56 -27.17
C MET A 33 -18.41 -18.25 -27.25
N ASP A 34 -19.26 -17.84 -28.18
CA ASP A 34 -20.56 -18.46 -28.41
C ASP A 34 -20.42 -19.97 -28.72
N ASN A 35 -19.45 -20.35 -29.56
CA ASN A 35 -19.16 -21.75 -29.86
C ASN A 35 -18.67 -22.57 -28.65
N ARG A 36 -18.18 -21.92 -27.64
CA ARG A 36 -17.72 -22.52 -26.36
C ARG A 36 -18.77 -22.42 -25.25
N GLY A 37 -19.94 -21.86 -25.52
CA GLY A 37 -21.00 -21.65 -24.53
C GLY A 37 -20.61 -20.60 -23.48
N ILE A 38 -19.73 -19.66 -23.83
CA ILE A 38 -19.31 -18.57 -22.95
C ILE A 38 -20.12 -17.33 -23.32
N ASP A 39 -21.01 -16.90 -22.43
CA ASP A 39 -21.80 -15.69 -22.62
C ASP A 39 -20.93 -14.44 -22.63
N PHE A 40 -21.13 -13.60 -23.65
CA PHE A 40 -20.45 -12.30 -23.73
C PHE A 40 -21.23 -11.26 -22.90
N GLY A 41 -20.55 -10.65 -21.93
CA GLY A 41 -21.13 -9.59 -21.12
C GLY A 41 -20.82 -9.72 -19.63
N PHE A 42 -21.49 -8.93 -18.82
CA PHE A 42 -21.30 -8.86 -17.36
C PHE A 42 -22.32 -9.70 -16.57
N GLY A 43 -23.14 -10.50 -17.23
CA GLY A 43 -24.17 -11.34 -16.59
C GLY A 43 -23.60 -12.34 -15.58
N PHE A 44 -22.37 -12.82 -15.80
CA PHE A 44 -21.68 -13.73 -14.90
C PHE A 44 -21.41 -13.12 -13.52
N LEU A 45 -21.33 -11.78 -13.40
CA LEU A 45 -21.01 -11.12 -12.13
C LEU A 45 -22.04 -11.42 -11.04
N SER A 46 -23.26 -11.76 -11.37
CA SER A 46 -24.30 -12.15 -10.44
C SER A 46 -24.35 -13.66 -10.14
N GLN A 47 -23.54 -14.47 -10.81
CA GLN A 47 -23.46 -15.91 -10.56
C GLN A 47 -22.54 -16.19 -9.37
N GLU A 48 -22.69 -17.38 -8.75
CA GLU A 48 -21.85 -17.84 -7.67
C GLU A 48 -20.42 -18.04 -8.15
N ALA A 49 -19.45 -17.57 -7.36
CA ALA A 49 -18.03 -17.61 -7.71
C ALA A 49 -17.47 -19.04 -7.67
N SER A 50 -17.98 -19.88 -6.78
CA SER A 50 -17.61 -21.30 -6.61
C SER A 50 -16.12 -21.55 -6.30
N PHE A 51 -15.42 -20.57 -5.71
CA PHE A 51 -14.04 -20.71 -5.22
C PHE A 51 -13.85 -19.93 -3.93
N ASP A 52 -12.92 -20.39 -3.09
CA ASP A 52 -12.56 -19.73 -1.83
C ASP A 52 -11.30 -18.91 -1.96
N MET A 53 -11.19 -17.85 -1.14
CA MET A 53 -9.98 -17.04 -0.99
C MET A 53 -9.34 -17.31 0.38
N GLN A 54 -8.02 -17.54 0.41
CA GLN A 54 -7.30 -17.83 1.65
C GLN A 54 -7.25 -16.65 2.62
N PHE A 55 -7.36 -15.43 2.10
CA PHE A 55 -7.33 -14.22 2.90
C PHE A 55 -8.36 -13.23 2.36
N THR A 56 -9.20 -12.75 3.25
CA THR A 56 -10.25 -11.79 2.93
C THR A 56 -10.35 -10.74 4.04
N LEU A 57 -10.49 -9.47 3.65
CA LEU A 57 -10.75 -8.37 4.60
C LEU A 57 -12.21 -8.27 5.01
N LEU A 58 -13.10 -8.83 4.20
CA LEU A 58 -14.54 -8.91 4.43
C LEU A 58 -14.96 -10.36 4.34
N ASP A 59 -16.08 -10.69 4.96
CA ASP A 59 -16.65 -12.03 4.91
C ASP A 59 -16.96 -12.40 3.46
N TYR A 60 -16.44 -13.54 3.04
CA TYR A 60 -16.56 -14.08 1.69
C TYR A 60 -16.52 -15.61 1.76
N ASP A 61 -17.43 -16.24 1.04
CA ASP A 61 -17.42 -17.68 0.78
C ASP A 61 -17.65 -17.98 -0.72
N GLY A 62 -17.43 -19.23 -1.11
CA GLY A 62 -17.58 -19.64 -2.53
C GLY A 62 -19.01 -19.55 -3.07
N GLN A 63 -20.03 -19.34 -2.23
CA GLN A 63 -21.43 -19.15 -2.62
C GLN A 63 -21.75 -17.69 -2.98
N ASP A 64 -20.87 -16.78 -2.62
CA ASP A 64 -20.98 -15.37 -2.98
C ASP A 64 -20.83 -15.16 -4.49
N SER A 65 -21.34 -14.03 -4.97
CA SER A 65 -21.27 -13.69 -6.39
C SER A 65 -19.85 -13.32 -6.84
N TYR A 66 -19.56 -13.50 -8.14
CA TYR A 66 -18.32 -13.02 -8.75
C TYR A 66 -18.08 -11.53 -8.51
N LEU A 67 -19.15 -10.71 -8.50
CA LEU A 67 -19.02 -9.28 -8.20
C LEU A 67 -18.47 -9.05 -6.79
N TRP A 68 -18.99 -9.79 -5.81
CA TRP A 68 -18.51 -9.71 -4.44
C TRP A 68 -17.07 -10.21 -4.31
N ALA A 69 -16.77 -11.35 -4.94
CA ALA A 69 -15.40 -11.86 -5.04
C ALA A 69 -14.44 -10.80 -5.61
N TYR A 70 -14.85 -10.09 -6.66
CA TYR A 70 -14.06 -9.01 -7.25
C TYR A 70 -13.83 -7.84 -6.30
N VAL A 71 -14.87 -7.42 -5.55
CA VAL A 71 -14.76 -6.35 -4.54
C VAL A 71 -13.77 -6.75 -3.45
N VAL A 72 -13.87 -7.98 -2.93
CA VAL A 72 -12.96 -8.50 -1.90
C VAL A 72 -11.52 -8.58 -2.41
N ALA A 73 -11.32 -9.08 -3.64
CA ALA A 73 -9.99 -9.12 -4.27
C ALA A 73 -9.40 -7.71 -4.49
N LEU A 74 -10.24 -6.72 -4.84
CA LEU A 74 -9.82 -5.33 -4.96
C LEU A 74 -9.37 -4.76 -3.62
N LEU A 75 -10.10 -5.04 -2.54
CA LEU A 75 -9.72 -4.63 -1.19
C LEU A 75 -8.40 -5.26 -0.75
N ASN A 76 -8.17 -6.54 -1.04
CA ASN A 76 -6.88 -7.20 -0.79
C ASN A 76 -5.74 -6.53 -1.58
N THR A 77 -5.98 -6.14 -2.83
CA THR A 77 -5.02 -5.40 -3.65
C THR A 77 -4.71 -4.02 -3.06
N LEU A 78 -5.73 -3.31 -2.59
CA LEU A 78 -5.56 -2.02 -1.92
C LEU A 78 -4.78 -2.15 -0.60
N LEU A 79 -5.02 -3.21 0.17
CA LEU A 79 -4.27 -3.50 1.39
C LEU A 79 -2.77 -3.69 1.09
N VAL A 80 -2.44 -4.57 0.13
CA VAL A 80 -1.06 -4.82 -0.28
C VAL A 80 -0.39 -3.54 -0.76
N SER A 81 -1.11 -2.75 -1.57
CA SER A 81 -0.61 -1.47 -2.09
C SER A 81 -0.34 -0.48 -0.96
N PHE A 82 -1.27 -0.35 -0.01
CA PHE A 82 -1.14 0.55 1.14
C PHE A 82 0.05 0.17 2.03
N LEU A 83 0.17 -1.10 2.39
CA LEU A 83 1.31 -1.60 3.16
C LEU A 83 2.62 -1.43 2.40
N GLY A 84 2.62 -1.76 1.10
CA GLY A 84 3.77 -1.59 0.23
C GLY A 84 4.25 -0.13 0.16
N ILE A 85 3.34 0.83 0.01
CA ILE A 85 3.64 2.27 -0.01
C ILE A 85 4.28 2.72 1.32
N ILE A 86 3.71 2.31 2.46
CA ILE A 86 4.25 2.66 3.77
C ILE A 86 5.69 2.13 3.92
N PHE A 87 5.88 0.83 3.71
CA PHE A 87 7.18 0.21 3.91
C PHE A 87 8.22 0.68 2.89
N CYS A 88 7.86 0.79 1.60
CA CYS A 88 8.81 1.28 0.60
C CYS A 88 9.20 2.75 0.82
N THR A 89 8.29 3.59 1.33
CA THR A 89 8.59 4.98 1.64
C THR A 89 9.53 5.09 2.81
N ILE A 90 9.26 4.39 3.92
CA ILE A 90 10.12 4.39 5.11
C ILE A 90 11.53 3.89 4.74
N LEU A 91 11.62 2.72 4.12
CA LEU A 91 12.89 2.14 3.70
C LEU A 91 13.62 3.02 2.68
N GLY A 92 12.89 3.54 1.70
CA GLY A 92 13.45 4.38 0.65
C GLY A 92 14.02 5.68 1.18
N VAL A 93 13.36 6.35 2.13
CA VAL A 93 13.89 7.56 2.77
C VAL A 93 15.16 7.22 3.55
N ILE A 94 15.13 6.16 4.36
CA ILE A 94 16.31 5.74 5.16
C ILE A 94 17.51 5.45 4.23
N ILE A 95 17.29 4.66 3.18
CA ILE A 95 18.35 4.27 2.24
C ILE A 95 18.82 5.45 1.40
N GLY A 96 17.90 6.32 0.95
CA GLY A 96 18.24 7.53 0.19
C GLY A 96 19.13 8.48 0.98
N VAL A 97 18.81 8.71 2.25
CA VAL A 97 19.65 9.51 3.17
C VAL A 97 20.98 8.78 3.46
N ALA A 98 20.96 7.47 3.69
CA ALA A 98 22.17 6.68 3.94
C ALA A 98 23.17 6.75 2.76
N ARG A 99 22.70 6.83 1.50
CA ARG A 99 23.55 7.02 0.33
C ARG A 99 24.29 8.36 0.27
N LEU A 100 23.82 9.35 1.02
CA LEU A 100 24.45 10.66 1.13
C LEU A 100 25.42 10.76 2.33
N SER A 101 25.54 9.69 3.12
CA SER A 101 26.40 9.64 4.29
C SER A 101 27.88 9.84 3.90
N GLN A 102 28.63 10.54 4.77
CA GLN A 102 30.09 10.65 4.69
C GLN A 102 30.79 9.36 5.10
N ASN A 103 30.11 8.49 5.86
CA ASN A 103 30.64 7.20 6.25
C ASN A 103 30.65 6.25 5.05
N PHE A 104 31.84 5.76 4.71
CA PHE A 104 32.10 4.87 3.56
C PHE A 104 31.24 3.59 3.62
N LEU A 105 31.14 2.95 4.79
CA LEU A 105 30.38 1.71 4.95
C LEU A 105 28.88 1.94 4.72
N ILE A 106 28.30 2.96 5.35
CA ILE A 106 26.88 3.27 5.23
C ILE A 106 26.54 3.60 3.78
N LYS A 107 27.32 4.48 3.14
CA LYS A 107 27.13 4.89 1.76
C LYS A 107 27.17 3.70 0.80
N ASN A 108 28.21 2.86 0.90
CA ASN A 108 28.39 1.74 -0.01
C ASN A 108 27.38 0.62 0.22
N SER A 109 27.01 0.31 1.47
CA SER A 109 25.97 -0.67 1.77
C SER A 109 24.61 -0.22 1.21
N ALA A 110 24.27 1.05 1.34
CA ALA A 110 23.04 1.60 0.76
C ALA A 110 23.08 1.61 -0.77
N ALA A 111 24.23 1.90 -1.39
CA ALA A 111 24.41 1.82 -2.84
C ALA A 111 24.26 0.38 -3.34
N TRP A 112 24.93 -0.58 -2.68
CA TRP A 112 24.83 -2.01 -3.00
C TRP A 112 23.38 -2.50 -2.89
N TYR A 113 22.64 -2.12 -1.84
CA TYR A 113 21.23 -2.46 -1.71
C TYR A 113 20.42 -2.01 -2.92
N VAL A 114 20.58 -0.74 -3.32
CA VAL A 114 19.82 -0.19 -4.46
C VAL A 114 20.18 -0.91 -5.76
N GLU A 115 21.45 -1.13 -6.03
CA GLU A 115 21.91 -1.83 -7.24
C GLU A 115 21.44 -3.29 -7.26
N PHE A 116 21.54 -3.99 -6.13
CA PHE A 116 21.11 -5.39 -6.02
C PHE A 116 19.63 -5.54 -6.32
N PHE A 117 18.76 -4.83 -5.60
CA PHE A 117 17.32 -5.01 -5.77
C PHE A 117 16.79 -4.46 -7.10
N ARG A 118 17.40 -3.44 -7.69
CA ARG A 118 17.00 -2.93 -9.02
C ARG A 118 17.40 -3.84 -10.16
N ASN A 119 18.49 -4.56 -10.05
CA ASN A 119 18.97 -5.45 -11.10
C ASN A 119 18.24 -6.80 -11.13
N ILE A 120 17.51 -7.15 -10.08
CA ILE A 120 16.72 -8.37 -10.04
C ILE A 120 15.28 -8.05 -10.42
N PRO A 121 14.70 -8.69 -11.45
CA PRO A 121 13.29 -8.51 -11.79
C PRO A 121 12.37 -8.76 -10.59
N LEU A 122 11.36 -7.91 -10.41
CA LEU A 122 10.43 -7.99 -9.28
C LEU A 122 9.80 -9.38 -9.13
N LEU A 123 9.41 -10.01 -10.24
CA LEU A 123 8.81 -11.34 -10.24
C LEU A 123 9.73 -12.40 -9.63
N LEU A 124 11.04 -12.34 -9.92
CA LEU A 124 12.03 -13.24 -9.32
C LEU A 124 12.17 -13.00 -7.81
N GLN A 125 12.06 -11.76 -7.35
CA GLN A 125 12.07 -11.43 -5.93
C GLN A 125 10.84 -12.01 -5.23
N ILE A 126 9.64 -11.92 -5.83
CA ILE A 126 8.41 -12.53 -5.29
C ILE A 126 8.60 -14.04 -5.16
N PHE A 127 9.10 -14.71 -6.19
CA PHE A 127 9.36 -16.15 -6.15
C PHE A 127 10.42 -16.53 -5.11
N PHE A 128 11.48 -15.75 -4.97
CA PHE A 128 12.49 -15.97 -3.94
C PHE A 128 11.87 -15.89 -2.53
N TRP A 129 11.13 -14.84 -2.24
CA TRP A 129 10.50 -14.66 -0.93
C TRP A 129 9.48 -15.77 -0.64
N TYR A 130 8.67 -16.12 -1.64
CA TYR A 130 7.65 -17.15 -1.47
C TYR A 130 8.25 -18.56 -1.35
N TYR A 131 9.07 -18.98 -2.30
CA TYR A 131 9.56 -20.36 -2.38
C TYR A 131 10.81 -20.62 -1.56
N ALA A 132 11.77 -19.70 -1.53
CA ALA A 132 13.04 -19.91 -0.86
C ALA A 132 13.00 -19.50 0.62
N ALA A 133 12.40 -18.34 0.93
CA ALA A 133 12.39 -17.82 2.29
C ALA A 133 11.21 -18.35 3.12
N LEU A 134 9.96 -18.21 2.64
CA LEU A 134 8.79 -18.57 3.43
C LEU A 134 8.55 -20.06 3.49
N ARG A 135 8.87 -20.81 2.43
CA ARG A 135 8.76 -22.28 2.45
C ARG A 135 9.86 -22.99 3.26
N ALA A 136 10.92 -22.29 3.64
CA ALA A 136 11.92 -22.81 4.58
C ALA A 136 11.49 -22.72 6.04
N LEU A 137 10.35 -22.08 6.34
CA LEU A 137 9.81 -22.00 7.68
C LEU A 137 9.29 -23.36 8.20
N PRO A 138 9.22 -23.57 9.52
CA PRO A 138 8.76 -24.82 10.08
C PRO A 138 7.28 -25.11 9.78
N LEU A 139 6.92 -26.40 9.82
CA LEU A 139 5.53 -26.83 9.84
C LEU A 139 4.84 -26.33 11.12
N PRO A 140 3.51 -26.13 11.13
CA PRO A 140 2.78 -25.67 12.32
C PRO A 140 3.05 -26.48 13.59
N GLU A 141 3.19 -27.80 13.46
CA GLU A 141 3.49 -28.72 14.58
C GLU A 141 4.83 -28.45 15.26
N ASN A 142 5.80 -27.91 14.53
CA ASN A 142 7.15 -27.61 15.01
C ASN A 142 7.37 -26.10 15.23
N ALA A 143 6.31 -25.30 15.07
CA ALA A 143 6.42 -23.85 15.19
C ALA A 143 6.60 -23.44 16.66
N GLN A 144 7.62 -22.62 16.88
CA GLN A 144 7.83 -21.97 18.17
C GLN A 144 7.35 -20.51 18.13
N PRO A 145 6.78 -20.02 19.24
CA PRO A 145 6.32 -18.64 19.27
C PRO A 145 7.50 -17.67 19.24
N TRP A 146 7.47 -16.73 18.30
CA TRP A 146 8.37 -15.60 18.28
C TRP A 146 7.86 -14.54 19.25
N PHE A 147 8.75 -14.03 20.08
CA PHE A 147 8.39 -13.11 21.17
C PHE A 147 7.25 -13.59 22.09
N GLY A 148 6.99 -14.91 22.10
CA GLY A 148 5.94 -15.52 22.91
C GLY A 148 4.50 -15.35 22.40
N VAL A 149 4.27 -14.63 21.29
CA VAL A 149 2.92 -14.21 20.87
C VAL A 149 2.62 -14.38 19.37
N THR A 150 3.63 -14.63 18.53
CA THR A 150 3.44 -14.80 17.09
C THR A 150 4.05 -16.09 16.59
N TYR A 151 3.49 -16.68 15.54
CA TYR A 151 4.03 -17.90 14.95
C TYR A 151 4.33 -17.67 13.46
N MET A 152 5.50 -18.15 13.03
CA MET A 152 5.93 -18.13 11.63
C MET A 152 6.01 -19.55 11.12
N THR A 153 5.21 -19.90 10.13
CA THR A 153 5.13 -21.24 9.57
C THR A 153 5.04 -21.20 8.05
N ILE A 154 5.24 -22.35 7.42
CA ILE A 154 5.03 -22.48 5.96
C ILE A 154 3.59 -22.19 5.53
N LYS A 155 2.61 -22.26 6.44
CA LYS A 155 1.20 -21.95 6.17
C LYS A 155 0.90 -20.46 6.32
N GLY A 156 1.81 -19.66 6.86
CA GLY A 156 1.68 -18.24 7.05
C GLY A 156 2.17 -17.72 8.39
N TYR A 157 1.92 -16.45 8.62
CA TYR A 157 2.20 -15.75 9.87
C TYR A 157 0.92 -15.62 10.68
N TYR A 158 1.00 -16.00 11.93
CA TYR A 158 -0.10 -15.88 12.89
C TYR A 158 0.29 -14.83 13.92
N ILE A 159 -0.44 -13.74 13.93
CA ILE A 159 -0.23 -12.60 14.83
C ILE A 159 -1.46 -12.40 15.71
N PRO A 160 -1.31 -11.82 16.91
CA PRO A 160 -2.46 -11.48 17.73
C PRO A 160 -3.46 -10.60 16.97
N SER A 161 -4.74 -10.91 17.06
CA SER A 161 -5.80 -10.02 16.58
C SER A 161 -6.18 -9.02 17.66
N MET A 162 -6.56 -7.83 17.20
CA MET A 162 -7.12 -6.80 18.07
C MET A 162 -8.64 -6.89 18.01
N ILE A 163 -9.26 -7.26 19.12
CA ILE A 163 -10.72 -7.27 19.27
C ILE A 163 -11.13 -5.93 19.88
N TRP A 164 -11.96 -5.22 19.15
CA TRP A 164 -12.47 -3.93 19.56
C TRP A 164 -13.91 -4.08 19.98
N GLU A 165 -14.21 -3.87 21.24
CA GLU A 165 -15.60 -3.66 21.67
C GLU A 165 -15.97 -2.19 21.49
N ASN A 166 -17.21 -1.94 21.06
CA ASN A 166 -17.72 -0.61 20.79
C ASN A 166 -16.89 0.22 19.80
N LEU A 167 -16.30 -0.42 18.78
CA LEU A 167 -15.54 0.25 17.71
C LEU A 167 -16.29 1.45 17.11
N ASN A 168 -17.61 1.37 17.02
CA ASN A 168 -18.46 2.46 16.49
C ASN A 168 -18.29 3.77 17.28
N VAL A 169 -18.08 3.68 18.60
CA VAL A 169 -17.82 4.86 19.45
C VAL A 169 -16.45 5.45 19.14
N PHE A 170 -15.44 4.61 19.01
CA PHE A 170 -14.10 5.06 18.61
C PHE A 170 -14.13 5.75 17.24
N MET A 171 -14.76 5.11 16.25
CA MET A 171 -14.87 5.66 14.90
C MET A 171 -15.64 6.96 14.85
N SER A 172 -16.72 7.10 15.64
CA SER A 172 -17.47 8.36 15.71
C SER A 172 -16.65 9.50 16.34
N CYS A 173 -15.85 9.21 17.36
CA CYS A 173 -14.91 10.17 17.94
C CYS A 173 -13.80 10.58 16.95
N LEU A 174 -13.30 9.64 16.19
CA LEU A 174 -12.30 9.91 15.15
C LEU A 174 -12.86 10.79 14.03
N ILE A 175 -14.07 10.48 13.55
CA ILE A 175 -14.76 11.30 12.54
C ILE A 175 -15.01 12.71 13.08
N ALA A 176 -15.49 12.83 14.32
CA ALA A 176 -15.70 14.12 14.96
C ALA A 176 -14.39 14.92 15.07
N ALA A 177 -13.26 14.27 15.39
CA ALA A 177 -11.96 14.91 15.41
C ALA A 177 -11.56 15.44 14.02
N ILE A 178 -11.72 14.65 12.97
CA ILE A 178 -11.43 15.06 11.58
C ILE A 178 -12.28 16.25 11.17
N VAL A 179 -13.58 16.19 11.42
CA VAL A 179 -14.51 17.31 11.11
C VAL A 179 -14.11 18.58 11.87
N ALA A 180 -13.78 18.47 13.16
CA ALA A 180 -13.31 19.59 13.98
C ALA A 180 -11.99 20.18 13.43
N ILE A 181 -11.05 19.35 12.98
CA ILE A 181 -9.80 19.80 12.37
C ILE A 181 -10.05 20.57 11.09
N ILE A 182 -10.93 20.08 10.21
CA ILE A 182 -11.30 20.77 8.97
C ILE A 182 -11.91 22.15 9.32
N PHE A 183 -12.82 22.20 10.28
CA PHE A 183 -13.46 23.44 10.71
C PHE A 183 -12.44 24.44 11.27
N ILE A 184 -11.52 23.98 12.13
CA ILE A 184 -10.48 24.82 12.73
C ILE A 184 -9.51 25.35 11.66
N ARG A 185 -9.15 24.55 10.66
CA ARG A 185 -8.30 25.00 9.55
C ARG A 185 -8.96 26.12 8.76
N VAL A 186 -10.25 25.97 8.41
CA VAL A 186 -11.00 27.00 7.71
C VAL A 186 -11.14 28.26 8.54
N TYR A 187 -11.41 28.12 9.84
CA TYR A 187 -11.54 29.24 10.77
C TYR A 187 -10.19 29.97 10.97
N ALA A 188 -9.12 29.24 11.16
CA ALA A 188 -7.76 29.80 11.30
C ALA A 188 -7.33 30.59 10.05
N LYS A 189 -7.66 30.08 8.86
CA LYS A 189 -7.41 30.80 7.61
C LYS A 189 -8.16 32.13 7.55
N LYS A 190 -9.42 32.17 7.97
CA LYS A 190 -10.22 33.42 8.02
C LYS A 190 -9.66 34.42 9.04
N ILE A 191 -9.18 33.99 10.18
CA ILE A 191 -8.53 34.87 11.19
C ILE A 191 -7.24 35.42 10.64
N GLN A 192 -6.41 34.58 10.01
CA GLN A 192 -5.16 34.99 9.41
C GLN A 192 -5.38 36.06 8.32
N GLU A 193 -6.40 35.90 7.48
CA GLU A 193 -6.76 36.86 6.44
C GLU A 193 -7.32 38.20 7.01
N ARG A 194 -8.01 38.17 8.16
CA ARG A 194 -8.62 39.37 8.76
C ARG A 194 -7.72 40.11 9.72
N GLU A 195 -6.99 39.39 10.55
CA GLU A 195 -6.28 39.95 11.69
C GLU A 195 -4.76 39.73 11.61
N GLY A 196 -4.25 38.99 10.61
CA GLY A 196 -2.85 38.64 10.48
C GLY A 196 -2.33 37.68 11.55
N LYS A 197 -3.18 37.17 12.44
CA LYS A 197 -2.79 36.26 13.53
C LYS A 197 -2.68 34.84 13.03
N GLN A 198 -1.57 34.17 13.32
CA GLN A 198 -1.37 32.75 13.03
C GLN A 198 -1.73 31.91 14.26
N LEU A 199 -2.76 31.07 14.13
CA LEU A 199 -3.10 30.08 15.14
C LEU A 199 -2.19 28.84 15.00
N PRO A 200 -1.83 28.16 16.10
CA PRO A 200 -1.00 26.95 16.06
C PRO A 200 -1.83 25.72 15.64
N VAL A 201 -2.36 25.76 14.40
CA VAL A 201 -3.29 24.76 13.87
C VAL A 201 -2.73 23.35 13.92
N LEU A 202 -1.40 23.19 13.74
CA LEU A 202 -0.76 21.88 13.78
C LEU A 202 -0.92 21.22 15.16
N TYR A 203 -0.58 21.97 16.23
CA TYR A 203 -0.68 21.44 17.61
C TYR A 203 -2.13 21.15 18.02
N ILE A 204 -3.07 22.03 17.63
CA ILE A 204 -4.48 21.82 17.89
C ILE A 204 -5.00 20.59 17.12
N SER A 205 -4.60 20.41 15.86
CA SER A 205 -4.99 19.25 15.06
C SER A 205 -4.42 17.95 15.64
N LEU A 206 -3.16 17.94 16.05
CA LEU A 206 -2.53 16.79 16.72
C LEU A 206 -3.23 16.47 18.05
N ALA A 207 -3.54 17.47 18.84
CA ALA A 207 -4.27 17.28 20.11
C ALA A 207 -5.66 16.69 19.87
N LEU A 208 -6.42 17.19 18.90
CA LEU A 208 -7.76 16.68 18.59
C LEU A 208 -7.75 15.24 18.08
N ILE A 209 -6.84 14.91 17.16
CA ILE A 209 -6.79 13.56 16.56
C ILE A 209 -6.28 12.50 17.56
N THR A 210 -5.61 12.92 18.64
CA THR A 210 -5.15 12.01 19.70
C THR A 210 -6.10 11.98 20.88
N ILE A 211 -6.54 13.12 21.40
CA ILE A 211 -7.33 13.20 22.64
C ILE A 211 -8.75 12.69 22.44
N LEU A 212 -9.45 13.08 21.34
CA LEU A 212 -10.84 12.63 21.14
C LEU A 212 -10.97 11.10 21.03
N PRO A 213 -10.18 10.39 20.21
CA PRO A 213 -10.22 8.93 20.21
C PRO A 213 -9.79 8.31 21.54
N LEU A 214 -8.80 8.88 22.24
CA LEU A 214 -8.40 8.39 23.57
C LEU A 214 -9.52 8.55 24.61
N LEU A 215 -10.31 9.61 24.55
CA LEU A 215 -11.47 9.78 25.44
C LEU A 215 -12.52 8.70 25.26
N SER A 216 -12.63 8.08 24.07
CA SER A 216 -13.57 6.98 23.85
C SER A 216 -13.25 5.75 24.70
N PHE A 217 -12.00 5.50 25.05
CA PHE A 217 -11.60 4.43 25.98
C PHE A 217 -12.00 4.73 27.43
N LEU A 218 -12.00 6.01 27.83
CA LEU A 218 -12.31 6.40 29.20
C LEU A 218 -13.84 6.55 29.44
N ILE A 219 -14.56 7.13 28.47
CA ILE A 219 -15.96 7.52 28.61
C ILE A 219 -16.88 6.61 27.80
N GLY A 220 -16.42 6.14 26.67
CA GLY A 220 -17.21 5.39 25.68
C GLY A 220 -17.24 3.88 25.89
N GLY A 221 -16.58 3.34 26.93
CA GLY A 221 -16.50 1.90 27.16
C GLY A 221 -15.86 1.12 26.00
N VAL A 222 -15.00 1.77 25.22
CA VAL A 222 -14.20 1.08 24.22
C VAL A 222 -13.15 0.26 24.93
N THR A 223 -13.14 -1.06 24.68
CA THR A 223 -12.08 -1.95 25.17
C THR A 223 -11.30 -2.50 24.01
N LEU A 224 -10.02 -2.76 24.26
CA LEU A 224 -9.09 -3.34 23.30
C LEU A 224 -8.52 -4.61 23.93
N ASP A 225 -8.98 -5.73 23.44
CA ASP A 225 -8.46 -7.04 23.82
C ASP A 225 -7.60 -7.65 22.72
N PHE A 226 -6.66 -8.49 23.10
CA PHE A 226 -5.78 -9.19 22.17
C PHE A 226 -6.08 -10.67 22.23
N GLU A 227 -6.57 -11.22 21.13
CA GLU A 227 -6.72 -12.65 20.96
C GLU A 227 -5.44 -13.23 20.40
N MET A 228 -4.80 -14.10 21.20
CA MET A 228 -3.53 -14.72 20.82
C MET A 228 -3.78 -15.94 19.94
N PRO A 229 -2.95 -16.15 18.90
CA PRO A 229 -3.01 -17.39 18.14
C PRO A 229 -2.55 -18.56 19.03
N VAL A 230 -3.39 -19.58 19.14
CA VAL A 230 -3.10 -20.79 19.92
C VAL A 230 -3.07 -21.99 19.00
N LEU A 231 -1.98 -22.77 19.07
CA LEU A 231 -1.86 -24.00 18.29
C LEU A 231 -2.77 -25.08 18.88
N LYS A 232 -3.73 -25.56 18.11
CA LYS A 232 -4.61 -26.67 18.45
C LYS A 232 -4.38 -27.86 17.54
N GLN A 233 -4.37 -29.04 18.14
CA GLN A 233 -4.33 -30.31 17.42
C GLN A 233 -5.77 -30.76 17.15
N LEU A 234 -6.19 -30.81 15.88
CA LEU A 234 -7.51 -31.31 15.48
C LEU A 234 -7.55 -32.83 15.33
N ALA A 235 -6.45 -33.42 14.85
CA ALA A 235 -6.28 -34.85 14.66
C ALA A 235 -4.82 -35.23 14.87
N GLN A 236 -4.49 -36.53 14.84
CA GLN A 236 -3.11 -36.99 15.10
C GLN A 236 -2.03 -36.30 14.26
N THR A 237 -2.38 -35.81 13.05
CA THR A 237 -1.45 -35.15 12.11
C THR A 237 -1.91 -33.80 11.64
N SER A 238 -3.03 -33.26 12.15
CA SER A 238 -3.60 -32.00 11.72
C SER A 238 -3.52 -30.94 12.82
N PHE A 239 -2.75 -29.91 12.58
CA PHE A 239 -2.59 -28.75 13.46
C PHE A 239 -3.14 -27.49 12.79
N ILE A 240 -3.90 -26.72 13.55
CA ILE A 240 -4.41 -25.41 13.17
C ILE A 240 -4.09 -24.38 14.26
N PHE A 241 -4.07 -23.11 13.87
CA PHE A 241 -4.07 -22.03 14.83
C PHE A 241 -5.48 -21.51 14.99
N GLU A 242 -5.94 -21.37 16.23
CA GLU A 242 -7.17 -20.68 16.56
C GLU A 242 -6.84 -19.33 17.19
N GLY A 243 -7.68 -18.33 16.89
CA GLY A 243 -7.47 -16.95 17.31
C GLY A 243 -6.38 -16.24 16.53
N GLY A 244 -6.29 -14.94 16.72
CA GLY A 244 -5.35 -14.11 16.00
C GLY A 244 -5.72 -13.89 14.51
N ILE A 245 -4.82 -13.24 13.79
CA ILE A 245 -4.92 -13.00 12.33
C ILE A 245 -3.93 -13.92 11.63
N ALA A 246 -4.42 -14.71 10.68
CA ALA A 246 -3.58 -15.50 9.78
C ALA A 246 -3.25 -14.72 8.52
N LEU A 247 -1.97 -14.38 8.32
CA LEU A 247 -1.47 -13.74 7.12
C LEU A 247 -0.86 -14.79 6.20
N PRO A 248 -1.42 -15.04 5.02
CA PRO A 248 -0.91 -16.06 4.11
C PRO A 248 0.49 -15.70 3.58
N PRO A 249 1.31 -16.70 3.26
CA PRO A 249 2.67 -16.48 2.78
C PRO A 249 2.70 -15.67 1.48
N GLU A 250 1.68 -15.77 0.63
CA GLU A 250 1.53 -14.99 -0.60
C GLU A 250 1.48 -13.49 -0.33
N LEU A 251 0.68 -13.07 0.64
CA LEU A 251 0.55 -11.66 1.03
C LEU A 251 1.89 -11.12 1.55
N ILE A 252 2.57 -11.90 2.37
CA ILE A 252 3.86 -11.51 2.95
C ILE A 252 4.93 -11.40 1.86
N ALA A 253 5.01 -12.39 0.96
CA ALA A 253 5.95 -12.39 -0.14
C ALA A 253 5.75 -11.17 -1.06
N LEU A 254 4.49 -10.85 -1.38
CA LEU A 254 4.14 -9.67 -2.18
C LEU A 254 4.55 -8.37 -1.49
N VAL A 255 4.17 -8.18 -0.23
CA VAL A 255 4.49 -6.95 0.52
C VAL A 255 6.00 -6.79 0.67
N LEU A 256 6.75 -7.87 0.98
CA LEU A 256 8.20 -7.83 1.09
C LEU A 256 8.86 -7.48 -0.25
N ALA A 257 8.53 -8.20 -1.32
CA ALA A 257 9.14 -7.98 -2.63
C ALA A 257 8.85 -6.57 -3.15
N LEU A 258 7.58 -6.14 -3.11
CA LEU A 258 7.16 -4.80 -3.54
C LEU A 258 7.85 -3.71 -2.71
N SER A 259 7.91 -3.87 -1.39
CA SER A 259 8.51 -2.88 -0.51
C SER A 259 10.01 -2.74 -0.73
N LEU A 260 10.74 -3.85 -0.80
CA LEU A 260 12.19 -3.84 -1.02
C LEU A 260 12.55 -3.30 -2.40
N TYR A 261 11.84 -3.74 -3.44
CA TYR A 261 12.08 -3.28 -4.81
C TYR A 261 11.73 -1.80 -4.98
N THR A 262 10.53 -1.39 -4.59
CA THR A 262 10.05 -0.01 -4.78
C THR A 262 10.82 0.99 -3.92
N SER A 263 11.29 0.59 -2.73
CA SER A 263 12.11 1.45 -1.87
C SER A 263 13.39 1.93 -2.55
N THR A 264 13.93 1.18 -3.51
CA THR A 264 15.12 1.59 -4.26
C THR A 264 14.86 2.79 -5.16
N PHE A 265 13.66 2.89 -5.75
CA PHE A 265 13.26 4.05 -6.56
C PHE A 265 12.98 5.26 -5.67
N VAL A 266 12.31 5.05 -4.53
CA VAL A 266 12.11 6.12 -3.54
C VAL A 266 13.46 6.63 -3.03
N ALA A 267 14.42 5.74 -2.76
CA ALA A 267 15.77 6.13 -2.33
C ALA A 267 16.48 6.99 -3.37
N GLU A 268 16.34 6.69 -4.66
CA GLU A 268 16.91 7.52 -5.73
C GLU A 268 16.21 8.88 -5.83
N CYS A 269 14.89 8.93 -5.70
CA CYS A 269 14.14 10.20 -5.67
C CYS A 269 14.59 11.08 -4.52
N VAL A 270 14.72 10.52 -3.30
CA VAL A 270 15.20 11.24 -2.12
C VAL A 270 16.64 11.75 -2.34
N ARG A 271 17.54 10.88 -2.82
CA ARG A 271 18.92 11.25 -3.10
C ARG A 271 19.01 12.36 -4.16
N ALA A 272 18.26 12.21 -5.26
CA ALA A 272 18.24 13.20 -6.33
C ALA A 272 17.69 14.54 -5.87
N GLY A 273 16.59 14.56 -5.11
CA GLY A 273 16.02 15.78 -4.54
C GLY A 273 17.02 16.53 -3.64
N ILE A 274 17.69 15.82 -2.74
CA ILE A 274 18.69 16.46 -1.84
C ILE A 274 19.91 16.96 -2.64
N GLN A 275 20.36 16.25 -3.67
CA GLN A 275 21.49 16.64 -4.50
C GLN A 275 21.14 17.69 -5.56
N GLY A 276 19.86 17.84 -5.91
CA GLY A 276 19.37 18.82 -6.89
C GLY A 276 19.65 20.27 -6.45
N ILE A 277 19.68 20.54 -5.15
CA ILE A 277 19.97 21.87 -4.63
C ILE A 277 21.45 22.22 -4.83
N SER A 278 21.71 23.30 -5.57
CA SER A 278 23.06 23.73 -5.90
C SER A 278 23.85 24.17 -4.65
N LYS A 279 25.18 24.09 -4.77
CA LYS A 279 26.08 24.51 -3.66
C LYS A 279 25.87 25.99 -3.30
N GLY A 280 25.67 26.86 -4.32
CA GLY A 280 25.43 28.28 -4.12
C GLY A 280 24.13 28.58 -3.36
N GLN A 281 23.05 27.83 -3.64
CA GLN A 281 21.80 27.96 -2.86
C GLN A 281 21.99 27.56 -1.40
N LYS A 282 22.77 26.50 -1.13
CA LYS A 282 23.10 26.09 0.26
C LYS A 282 23.91 27.16 1.00
N GLU A 283 24.89 27.75 0.34
CA GLU A 283 25.72 28.81 0.91
C GLU A 283 24.90 30.11 1.13
N ALA A 284 24.05 30.48 0.17
CA ALA A 284 23.14 31.61 0.31
C ALA A 284 22.14 31.42 1.45
N ALA A 285 21.52 30.25 1.57
CA ALA A 285 20.61 29.90 2.65
C ALA A 285 21.31 29.99 4.04
N ALA A 286 22.52 29.46 4.12
CA ALA A 286 23.33 29.52 5.35
C ALA A 286 23.68 30.95 5.73
N SER A 287 23.95 31.85 4.76
CA SER A 287 24.28 33.25 5.03
C SER A 287 23.12 34.06 5.60
N VAL A 288 21.87 33.67 5.28
CA VAL A 288 20.63 34.29 5.82
C VAL A 288 20.06 33.52 7.01
N GLY A 289 20.79 32.51 7.54
CA GLY A 289 20.38 31.74 8.71
C GLY A 289 19.24 30.75 8.49
N LEU A 290 18.94 30.38 7.26
CA LEU A 290 17.94 29.34 6.96
C LEU A 290 18.48 27.96 7.33
N THR A 291 17.61 27.15 7.95
CA THR A 291 17.94 25.75 8.24
C THR A 291 17.92 24.91 6.97
N PRO A 292 18.74 23.84 6.86
CA PRO A 292 18.70 22.93 5.72
C PRO A 292 17.29 22.37 5.45
N CYS A 293 16.50 22.14 6.49
CA CYS A 293 15.13 21.65 6.35
C CYS A 293 14.23 22.63 5.56
N LEU A 294 14.33 23.92 5.84
CA LEU A 294 13.58 24.95 5.11
C LEU A 294 14.02 25.05 3.64
N LEU A 295 15.30 24.90 3.38
CA LEU A 295 15.84 24.94 2.02
C LEU A 295 15.29 23.78 1.15
N TYR A 296 15.22 22.56 1.73
CA TYR A 296 14.72 21.39 1.00
C TYR A 296 13.19 21.36 0.86
N THR A 297 12.44 22.06 1.71
CA THR A 297 10.97 22.09 1.62
C THR A 297 10.44 23.22 0.73
N SER A 298 11.17 24.33 0.56
CA SER A 298 10.68 25.44 -0.26
C SER A 298 10.85 25.19 -1.77
N ASP A 299 11.93 24.53 -2.19
CA ASP A 299 12.15 24.20 -3.61
C ASP A 299 11.19 23.13 -4.16
N ALA A 300 10.62 22.30 -3.28
CA ALA A 300 9.62 21.30 -3.69
C ALA A 300 8.21 21.90 -3.96
N ALA A 301 8.00 23.18 -3.61
CA ALA A 301 6.71 23.84 -3.78
C ALA A 301 6.65 24.74 -5.04
N ASP A 302 7.78 25.01 -5.68
CA ASP A 302 7.91 25.95 -6.80
C ASP A 302 8.09 25.25 -8.18
N GLU A 303 8.14 23.90 -8.23
CA GLU A 303 8.08 23.08 -9.43
C GLU A 303 6.70 22.36 -9.54
#